data_b57d35b9a0bb832e9a6833a2d1491c44
#
_entry.id   b57d35b9a0bb832e9a6833a2d1491c44
#
_cell.length_a   1.000
_cell.length_b   1.000
_cell.length_c   1.000
_cell.angle_alpha   90.00
_cell.angle_beta   90.00
_cell.angle_gamma   90.00
#
_symmetry.space_group_name_H-M   'P 1'
#
loop_
_entity.id
_entity.type
_entity.pdbx_description
1 polymer ?
#
loop_
_entity_poly.entity_id
_entity_poly.type
_entity_poly.pdbx_seq_one_letter_code
_entity_poly.pdbx_strand_id
1 'polypeptide(L)'
;MQHLGLVREDEYLDRLRGAAPSMVEAELRNLLNLVTVTETCFFRDASQFRLLREHIIPTLMSERSTRGDVSRKIRIWSAGCSSGEEAYSIAITLDGMGMYQACPDWSIEIIGTDLNTKAL
;
A
#
# COMPACT_ATOMS: atom_id res chain seq x y z
N MET A 1 -0.26 -26.65 3.38
CA MET A 1 0.36 -27.97 3.68
C MET A 1 -0.28 -29.14 2.93
N GLN A 2 -1.60 -29.22 2.82
CA GLN A 2 -2.29 -30.32 2.12
C GLN A 2 -1.85 -30.53 0.66
N HIS A 3 -1.61 -29.49 -0.11
CA HIS A 3 -1.16 -29.56 -1.52
C HIS A 3 0.28 -30.12 -1.69
N LEU A 4 1.08 -30.15 -0.60
CA LEU A 4 2.42 -30.74 -0.59
C LEU A 4 2.42 -32.19 -0.07
N GLY A 5 1.27 -32.72 0.35
CA GLY A 5 1.15 -34.06 0.95
C GLY A 5 1.82 -34.18 2.31
N LEU A 6 2.09 -33.06 3.00
CA LEU A 6 2.74 -33.03 4.31
C LEU A 6 1.68 -33.04 5.41
N VAL A 7 1.91 -33.84 6.45
CA VAL A 7 0.97 -34.04 7.56
C VAL A 7 1.42 -33.28 8.81
N ARG A 8 2.72 -32.98 8.93
CA ARG A 8 3.34 -32.36 10.12
C ARG A 8 4.09 -31.08 9.77
N GLU A 9 4.11 -30.15 10.73
CA GLU A 9 4.79 -28.85 10.57
C GLU A 9 6.31 -28.99 10.48
N ASP A 10 6.89 -29.93 11.22
CA ASP A 10 8.32 -30.21 11.18
C ASP A 10 8.78 -30.72 9.81
N GLU A 11 8.01 -31.60 9.17
CA GLU A 11 8.30 -32.07 7.80
C GLU A 11 8.30 -30.90 6.79
N TYR A 12 7.41 -29.96 6.96
CA TYR A 12 7.34 -28.75 6.13
C TYR A 12 8.57 -27.87 6.32
N LEU A 13 8.98 -27.62 7.57
CA LEU A 13 10.15 -26.83 7.89
C LEU A 13 11.44 -27.48 7.38
N ASP A 14 11.58 -28.81 7.53
CA ASP A 14 12.77 -29.54 7.06
C ASP A 14 12.86 -29.52 5.54
N ARG A 15 11.72 -29.61 4.85
CA ARG A 15 11.68 -29.45 3.40
C ARG A 15 12.13 -28.05 2.94
N LEU A 16 11.72 -27.01 3.65
CA LEU A 16 12.16 -25.62 3.35
C LEU A 16 13.66 -25.43 3.62
N ARG A 17 14.20 -26.02 4.71
CA ARG A 17 15.63 -25.94 5.05
C ARG A 17 16.51 -26.58 3.99
N GLY A 18 16.06 -27.64 3.37
CA GLY A 18 16.79 -28.38 2.32
C GLY A 18 16.53 -27.90 0.90
N ALA A 19 15.64 -26.93 0.71
CA ALA A 19 15.23 -26.48 -0.62
C ALA A 19 16.18 -25.41 -1.18
N ALA A 20 16.21 -25.29 -2.52
CA ALA A 20 16.91 -24.20 -3.20
C ALA A 20 16.27 -22.84 -2.82
N PRO A 21 17.04 -21.76 -2.74
CA PRO A 21 16.55 -20.42 -2.34
C PRO A 21 15.33 -19.95 -3.13
N SER A 22 15.29 -20.20 -4.43
CA SER A 22 14.17 -19.86 -5.30
C SER A 22 12.87 -20.61 -4.95
N MET A 23 12.99 -21.85 -4.49
CA MET A 23 11.83 -22.63 -4.03
C MET A 23 11.32 -22.13 -2.68
N VAL A 24 12.24 -21.76 -1.78
CA VAL A 24 11.89 -21.16 -0.47
C VAL A 24 11.16 -19.85 -0.68
N GLU A 25 11.67 -18.99 -1.56
CA GLU A 25 11.03 -17.69 -1.87
C GLU A 25 9.62 -17.87 -2.45
N ALA A 26 9.45 -18.80 -3.40
CA ALA A 26 8.15 -19.11 -3.98
C ALA A 26 7.15 -19.59 -2.93
N GLU A 27 7.59 -20.47 -2.02
CA GLU A 27 6.73 -21.01 -0.97
C GLU A 27 6.40 -19.96 0.10
N LEU A 28 7.35 -19.11 0.48
CA LEU A 28 7.08 -17.98 1.37
C LEU A 28 6.06 -17.01 0.76
N ARG A 29 6.14 -16.76 -0.53
CA ARG A 29 5.15 -15.94 -1.26
C ARG A 29 3.76 -16.57 -1.25
N ASN A 30 3.68 -17.89 -1.43
CA ASN A 30 2.43 -18.63 -1.31
C ASN A 30 1.85 -18.55 0.10
N LEU A 31 2.67 -18.71 1.13
CA LEU A 31 2.25 -18.55 2.52
C LEU A 31 1.74 -17.14 2.80
N LEU A 32 2.46 -16.11 2.36
CA LEU A 32 2.03 -14.71 2.52
C LEU A 32 0.66 -14.49 1.88
N ASN A 33 0.43 -15.02 0.67
CA ASN A 33 -0.86 -14.93 -0.01
C ASN A 33 -2.00 -15.68 0.71
N LEU A 34 -1.68 -16.65 1.57
CA LEU A 34 -2.66 -17.42 2.34
C LEU A 34 -2.97 -16.80 3.71
N VAL A 35 -1.98 -16.17 4.35
CA VAL A 35 -2.13 -15.66 5.73
C VAL A 35 -2.48 -14.19 5.81
N THR A 36 -2.22 -13.42 4.74
CA THR A 36 -2.56 -12.00 4.71
C THR A 36 -4.07 -11.80 4.55
N VAL A 37 -4.60 -10.87 5.34
CA VAL A 37 -5.99 -10.43 5.23
C VAL A 37 -6.09 -9.40 4.12
N THR A 38 -6.83 -9.72 3.07
CA THR A 38 -7.01 -8.86 1.89
C THR A 38 -8.28 -8.02 1.96
N GLU A 39 -9.00 -8.06 3.09
CA GLU A 39 -10.24 -7.31 3.25
C GLU A 39 -9.98 -5.81 3.31
N THR A 40 -10.55 -5.08 2.38
CA THR A 40 -10.43 -3.64 2.23
C THR A 40 -11.74 -3.03 1.76
N CYS A 41 -11.92 -1.73 1.98
CA CYS A 41 -13.04 -0.99 1.42
C CYS A 41 -12.67 0.49 1.25
N PHE A 42 -13.40 1.18 0.39
CA PHE A 42 -13.24 2.62 0.20
C PHE A 42 -13.52 3.37 1.50
N PHE A 43 -12.65 4.33 1.82
CA PHE A 43 -12.75 5.20 3.01
C PHE A 43 -12.89 4.44 4.33
N ARG A 44 -12.25 3.28 4.46
CA ARG A 44 -12.34 2.37 5.62
C ARG A 44 -12.17 3.10 6.97
N ASP A 45 -11.32 4.10 7.03
CA ASP A 45 -11.17 4.99 8.18
C ASP A 45 -11.38 6.45 7.77
N ALA A 46 -12.64 6.90 7.79
CA ALA A 46 -13.04 8.24 7.38
C ALA A 46 -12.33 9.35 8.17
N SER A 47 -11.89 9.08 9.41
CA SER A 47 -11.17 10.04 10.24
C SER A 47 -9.76 10.32 9.70
N GLN A 48 -9.09 9.32 9.17
CA GLN A 48 -7.77 9.47 8.53
C GLN A 48 -7.87 10.28 7.24
N PHE A 49 -8.87 10.02 6.40
CA PHE A 49 -9.09 10.80 5.18
C PHE A 49 -9.46 12.26 5.48
N ARG A 50 -10.22 12.49 6.55
CA ARG A 50 -10.48 13.85 7.02
C ARG A 50 -9.20 14.55 7.48
N LEU A 51 -8.34 13.87 8.28
CA LEU A 51 -7.06 14.39 8.71
C LEU A 51 -6.13 14.69 7.52
N LEU A 52 -6.09 13.79 6.53
CA LEU A 52 -5.34 13.98 5.30
C LEU A 52 -5.76 15.28 4.60
N ARG A 53 -7.08 15.47 4.42
CA ARG A 53 -7.66 16.63 3.74
C ARG A 53 -7.50 17.93 4.51
N GLU A 54 -7.78 17.93 5.81
CA GLU A 54 -7.90 19.16 6.59
C GLU A 54 -6.56 19.64 7.18
N HIS A 55 -5.60 18.74 7.36
CA HIS A 55 -4.35 19.05 8.03
C HIS A 55 -3.09 18.64 7.25
N ILE A 56 -2.97 17.38 6.85
CA ILE A 56 -1.70 16.87 6.31
C ILE A 56 -1.36 17.56 4.99
N ILE A 57 -2.24 17.51 4.01
CA ILE A 57 -1.98 18.09 2.69
C ILE A 57 -1.77 19.60 2.76
N PRO A 58 -2.64 20.40 3.43
CA PRO A 58 -2.43 21.84 3.57
C PRO A 58 -1.11 22.18 4.25
N THR A 59 -0.74 21.48 5.31
CA THR A 59 0.53 21.70 6.03
C THR A 59 1.73 21.43 5.14
N LEU A 60 1.76 20.29 4.43
CA LEU A 60 2.85 19.94 3.51
C LEU A 60 3.01 20.99 2.39
N MET A 61 1.90 21.47 1.85
CA MET A 61 1.92 22.49 0.80
C MET A 61 2.47 23.82 1.32
N SER A 62 2.02 24.24 2.50
CA SER A 62 2.48 25.47 3.15
C SER A 62 3.97 25.42 3.47
N GLU A 63 4.44 24.35 4.10
CA GLU A 63 5.84 24.19 4.48
C GLU A 63 6.77 24.21 3.25
N ARG A 64 6.41 23.53 2.18
CA ARG A 64 7.21 23.49 0.96
C ARG A 64 7.24 24.84 0.26
N SER A 65 6.11 25.55 0.24
CA SER A 65 6.04 26.90 -0.31
C SER A 65 6.94 27.88 0.49
N THR A 66 6.95 27.76 1.80
CA THR A 66 7.75 28.60 2.71
C THR A 66 9.25 28.32 2.57
N ARG A 67 9.65 27.08 2.34
CA ARG A 67 11.07 26.70 2.13
C ARG A 67 11.62 27.06 0.76
N GLY A 68 10.79 27.61 -0.13
CA GLY A 68 11.20 27.89 -1.52
C GLY A 68 11.51 26.61 -2.31
N ASP A 69 10.95 25.47 -1.89
CA ASP A 69 11.14 24.19 -2.58
C ASP A 69 10.50 24.26 -3.97
N VAL A 70 11.34 24.28 -5.00
CA VAL A 70 10.92 24.31 -6.39
C VAL A 70 10.20 23.01 -6.79
N SER A 71 10.45 21.92 -6.06
CA SER A 71 9.81 20.64 -6.29
C SER A 71 8.44 20.58 -5.60
N ARG A 72 7.41 21.11 -6.28
CA ARG A 72 6.01 21.00 -5.85
C ARG A 72 5.47 19.58 -6.06
N LYS A 73 6.11 18.60 -5.39
CA LYS A 73 5.77 17.18 -5.54
C LYS A 73 5.28 16.59 -4.21
N ILE A 74 4.11 15.98 -4.21
CA ILE A 74 3.57 15.18 -3.09
C ILE A 74 3.63 13.72 -3.50
N ARG A 75 4.25 12.90 -2.66
CA ARG A 75 4.29 11.44 -2.82
C ARG A 75 3.59 10.81 -1.62
N ILE A 76 2.64 9.95 -1.90
CA ILE A 76 1.85 9.23 -0.89
C ILE A 76 2.04 7.74 -1.13
N TRP A 77 2.32 7.01 -0.05
CA TRP A 77 2.50 5.58 -0.09
C TRP A 77 1.38 4.89 0.68
N SER A 78 0.59 4.08 -0.02
CA SER A 78 -0.39 3.17 0.54
C SER A 78 0.28 1.80 0.71
N ALA A 79 0.73 1.51 1.93
CA ALA A 79 1.43 0.29 2.28
C ALA A 79 0.43 -0.78 2.74
N GLY A 80 0.37 -1.92 2.04
CA GLY A 80 -0.66 -2.93 2.26
C GLY A 80 -1.99 -2.54 1.61
N CYS A 81 -1.91 -2.08 0.35
CA CYS A 81 -3.06 -1.49 -0.36
C CYS A 81 -4.12 -2.50 -0.81
N SER A 82 -3.86 -3.81 -0.67
CA SER A 82 -4.74 -4.87 -1.17
C SER A 82 -5.16 -4.64 -2.62
N SER A 83 -6.45 -4.59 -2.92
CA SER A 83 -7.01 -4.32 -4.26
C SER A 83 -7.05 -2.83 -4.64
N GLY A 84 -6.50 -1.94 -3.81
CA GLY A 84 -6.25 -0.55 -4.14
C GLY A 84 -7.25 0.46 -3.59
N GLU A 85 -8.27 0.04 -2.84
CA GLU A 85 -9.33 0.93 -2.33
C GLU A 85 -8.79 2.10 -1.51
N GLU A 86 -7.70 1.89 -0.73
CA GLU A 86 -7.07 2.98 0.01
C GLU A 86 -6.41 3.98 -0.94
N ALA A 87 -5.62 3.50 -1.91
CA ALA A 87 -4.95 4.36 -2.88
C ALA A 87 -5.95 5.19 -3.70
N TYR A 88 -7.04 4.57 -4.14
CA TYR A 88 -8.14 5.28 -4.82
C TYR A 88 -8.89 6.24 -3.90
N SER A 89 -9.12 5.88 -2.62
CA SER A 89 -9.75 6.78 -1.65
C SER A 89 -8.91 8.02 -1.40
N ILE A 90 -7.58 7.89 -1.38
CA ILE A 90 -6.65 9.02 -1.31
C ILE A 90 -6.80 9.89 -2.57
N ALA A 91 -6.80 9.30 -3.77
CA ALA A 91 -6.96 10.04 -5.03
C ALA A 91 -8.29 10.81 -5.07
N ILE A 92 -9.40 10.18 -4.68
CA ILE A 92 -10.72 10.82 -4.60
C ILE A 92 -10.72 11.97 -3.58
N THR A 93 -10.05 11.79 -2.43
CA THR A 93 -9.92 12.86 -1.41
C THR A 93 -9.20 14.06 -1.99
N LEU A 94 -8.08 13.86 -2.70
CA LEU A 94 -7.30 14.93 -3.32
C LEU A 94 -8.05 15.62 -4.46
N ASP A 95 -8.80 14.87 -5.25
CA ASP A 95 -9.68 15.44 -6.28
C ASP A 95 -10.77 16.32 -5.67
N GLY A 96 -11.42 15.85 -4.60
CA GLY A 96 -12.41 16.62 -3.84
C GLY A 96 -11.86 17.88 -3.16
N MET A 97 -10.54 17.96 -2.96
CA MET A 97 -9.83 19.18 -2.53
C MET A 97 -9.51 20.13 -3.70
N GLY A 98 -9.80 19.75 -4.93
CA GLY A 98 -9.46 20.50 -6.12
C GLY A 98 -7.96 20.48 -6.48
N MET A 99 -7.18 19.53 -5.94
CA MET A 99 -5.73 19.50 -6.11
C MET A 99 -5.31 19.40 -7.58
N TYR A 100 -6.06 18.67 -8.38
CA TYR A 100 -5.74 18.45 -9.79
C TYR A 100 -6.14 19.64 -10.68
N GLN A 101 -7.14 20.44 -10.27
CA GLN A 101 -7.65 21.57 -11.05
C GLN A 101 -7.07 22.90 -10.58
N ALA A 102 -7.03 23.13 -9.26
CA ALA A 102 -6.65 24.41 -8.67
C ALA A 102 -5.14 24.52 -8.40
N CYS A 103 -4.42 23.41 -8.42
CA CYS A 103 -3.00 23.37 -8.12
C CYS A 103 -2.19 22.69 -9.25
N PRO A 104 -2.25 23.18 -10.49
CA PRO A 104 -1.65 22.50 -11.66
C PRO A 104 -0.11 22.40 -11.57
N ASP A 105 0.51 23.25 -10.77
CA ASP A 105 1.97 23.23 -10.54
C ASP A 105 2.41 22.11 -9.57
N TRP A 106 1.46 21.41 -8.93
CA TRP A 106 1.78 20.33 -8.02
C TRP A 106 1.71 18.97 -8.72
N SER A 107 2.79 18.21 -8.61
CA SER A 107 2.83 16.81 -9.04
C SER A 107 2.43 15.91 -7.88
N ILE A 108 1.42 15.08 -8.10
CA ILE A 108 0.92 14.13 -7.09
C ILE A 108 1.19 12.71 -7.58
N GLU A 109 1.85 11.93 -6.75
CA GLU A 109 2.15 10.51 -7.00
C GLU A 109 1.62 9.67 -5.84
N ILE A 110 0.77 8.71 -6.14
CA ILE A 110 0.25 7.74 -5.17
C ILE A 110 0.78 6.38 -5.57
N ILE A 111 1.46 5.71 -4.62
CA ILE A 111 2.05 4.39 -4.84
C ILE A 111 1.40 3.42 -3.87
N GLY A 112 0.76 2.39 -4.41
CA GLY A 112 0.25 1.26 -3.63
C GLY A 112 1.21 0.08 -3.69
N THR A 113 1.42 -0.59 -2.57
CA THR A 113 2.16 -1.85 -2.51
C THR A 113 1.46 -2.83 -1.56
N ASP A 114 1.54 -4.11 -1.88
CA ASP A 114 1.06 -5.18 -1.01
C ASP A 114 2.00 -6.39 -1.05
N LEU A 115 2.05 -7.14 0.05
CA LEU A 115 2.76 -8.41 0.13
C LEU A 115 1.98 -9.52 -0.59
N ASN A 116 0.66 -9.41 -0.63
CA ASN A 116 -0.21 -10.35 -1.31
C ASN A 116 -0.28 -10.02 -2.80
N THR A 117 0.45 -10.78 -3.60
CA THR A 117 0.50 -10.58 -5.06
C THR A 117 -0.78 -10.96 -5.79
N LYS A 118 -1.73 -11.62 -5.12
CA LYS A 118 -3.04 -11.95 -5.68
C LYS A 118 -4.08 -10.85 -5.43
N ALA A 119 -3.79 -9.94 -4.50
CA ALA A 119 -4.65 -8.81 -4.20
C ALA A 119 -4.40 -7.63 -5.14
N LEU A 120 -3.16 -7.48 -5.63
CA LEU A 120 -2.77 -6.49 -6.64
C LEU A 120 -3.25 -6.90 -8.03
#